data_3c6082846541ec665d4a4aeb6f7688e8
#
_entry.id   3c6082846541ec665d4a4aeb6f7688e8
#
_cell.length_a   1.000
_cell.length_b   1.000
_cell.length_c   1.000
_cell.angle_alpha   90.00
_cell.angle_beta   90.00
_cell.angle_gamma   90.00
#
_symmetry.space_group_name_H-M   'P 1'
#
loop_
_entity.id
_entity.type
_entity.pdbx_description
1 polymer ?
#
loop_
_entity_poly.entity_id
_entity_poly.type
_entity_poly.pdbx_seq_one_letter_code
_entity_poly.pdbx_strand_id
1 'polypeptide(L)'
;MKYVLKNGIILDGTREMQPVSGMMIRIEDGKIKEIQPDEDRVSDCEVIDLKGAYVLPGLINLHVHMATSGKPPKANKKPTNYKRLFQILSRSRLVKFVLKRMLKGYARTELMSGVTTIRTVGGILDMDARIRDEINDGKLIGPRILAGNTGVSVPGGHFAGSIATEAESP
;
A
#
# COMPACT_ATOMS: atom_id res chain seq x y z
N MET A 1 14.68 5.95 17.05
CA MET A 1 13.57 5.43 17.87
C MET A 1 13.79 3.95 18.07
N LYS A 2 13.71 3.46 19.33
CA LYS A 2 14.05 2.07 19.67
C LYS A 2 12.82 1.36 20.26
N TYR A 3 12.48 0.21 19.72
CA TYR A 3 11.37 -0.63 20.18
C TYR A 3 11.83 -2.07 20.40
N VAL A 4 11.15 -2.76 21.28
CA VAL A 4 11.23 -4.22 21.40
C VAL A 4 9.82 -4.80 21.37
N LEU A 5 9.59 -5.73 20.46
CA LEU A 5 8.35 -6.51 20.40
C LEU A 5 8.57 -7.81 21.21
N LYS A 6 7.69 -8.09 22.18
CA LYS A 6 7.75 -9.25 23.07
C LYS A 6 6.47 -10.06 23.02
N ASN A 7 6.51 -11.28 23.51
CA ASN A 7 5.35 -12.16 23.67
C ASN A 7 4.57 -12.38 22.35
N GLY A 8 5.26 -12.40 21.21
CA GLY A 8 4.68 -12.72 19.91
C GLY A 8 5.04 -14.12 19.43
N ILE A 9 4.32 -14.58 18.41
CA ILE A 9 4.61 -15.81 17.67
C ILE A 9 5.14 -15.37 16.29
N ILE A 10 6.42 -15.62 16.05
CA ILE A 10 7.07 -15.17 14.81
C ILE A 10 6.87 -16.22 13.73
N LEU A 11 6.41 -15.75 12.55
CA LEU A 11 6.39 -16.46 11.28
C LEU A 11 7.37 -15.76 10.34
N ASP A 12 8.48 -16.41 10.00
CA ASP A 12 9.61 -15.74 9.32
C ASP A 12 9.42 -15.52 7.82
N GLY A 13 8.35 -16.05 7.23
CA GLY A 13 8.05 -15.95 5.80
C GLY A 13 8.84 -16.94 4.94
N THR A 14 9.58 -17.88 5.53
CA THR A 14 10.18 -19.00 4.80
C THR A 14 9.12 -19.98 4.31
N ARG A 15 9.51 -20.93 3.47
CA ARG A 15 8.59 -21.94 2.92
C ARG A 15 7.95 -22.80 4.00
N GLU A 16 8.72 -23.17 5.00
CA GLU A 16 8.30 -24.00 6.13
C GLU A 16 7.45 -23.23 7.14
N MET A 17 7.69 -21.91 7.27
CA MET A 17 6.96 -20.95 8.11
C MET A 17 6.60 -21.52 9.51
N GLN A 18 7.58 -22.14 10.17
CA GLN A 18 7.35 -22.72 11.49
C GLN A 18 7.15 -21.62 12.54
N PRO A 19 6.09 -21.69 13.36
CA PRO A 19 5.85 -20.71 14.41
C PRO A 19 6.96 -20.78 15.48
N VAL A 20 7.59 -19.64 15.77
CA VAL A 20 8.62 -19.51 16.80
C VAL A 20 8.12 -18.60 17.92
N SER A 21 8.11 -19.13 19.15
CA SER A 21 7.76 -18.40 20.37
C SER A 21 8.98 -18.19 21.27
N GLY A 22 8.85 -17.34 22.30
CA GLY A 22 9.92 -17.10 23.26
C GLY A 22 11.06 -16.23 22.71
N MET A 23 10.81 -15.51 21.63
CA MET A 23 11.75 -14.58 21.01
C MET A 23 11.25 -13.14 21.14
N MET A 24 12.18 -12.18 21.18
CA MET A 24 11.89 -10.77 21.04
C MET A 24 12.53 -10.20 19.79
N ILE A 25 11.92 -9.13 19.23
CA ILE A 25 12.40 -8.43 18.04
C ILE A 25 12.84 -7.03 18.44
N ARG A 26 14.12 -6.71 18.29
CA ARG A 26 14.66 -5.36 18.47
C ARG A 26 14.57 -4.56 17.19
N ILE A 27 14.01 -3.35 17.26
CA ILE A 27 13.85 -2.42 16.15
C ILE A 27 14.51 -1.10 16.51
N GLU A 28 15.43 -0.65 15.67
CA GLU A 28 16.07 0.66 15.77
C GLU A 28 16.02 1.37 14.42
N ASP A 29 15.58 2.62 14.43
CA ASP A 29 15.51 3.48 13.25
C ASP A 29 14.78 2.82 12.06
N GLY A 30 13.67 2.16 12.37
CA GLY A 30 12.81 1.49 11.38
C GLY A 30 13.38 0.18 10.81
N LYS A 31 14.41 -0.39 11.43
CA LYS A 31 15.03 -1.65 10.98
C LYS A 31 15.06 -2.66 12.11
N ILE A 32 14.79 -3.91 11.77
CA ILE A 32 15.04 -5.04 12.67
C ILE A 32 16.55 -5.16 12.83
N LYS A 33 17.02 -5.01 14.06
CA LYS A 33 18.44 -5.16 14.41
C LYS A 33 18.77 -6.57 14.81
N GLU A 34 17.86 -7.18 15.57
CA GLU A 34 18.10 -8.46 16.18
C GLU A 34 16.79 -9.19 16.49
N ILE A 35 16.79 -10.50 16.36
CA ILE A 35 15.76 -11.41 16.84
C ILE A 35 16.49 -12.39 17.76
N GLN A 36 16.18 -12.37 19.06
CA GLN A 36 16.89 -13.13 20.09
C GLN A 36 15.92 -13.72 21.10
N PRO A 37 16.34 -14.67 21.94
CA PRO A 37 15.52 -15.16 23.04
C PRO A 37 14.99 -14.02 23.91
N ASP A 38 13.76 -14.15 24.39
CA ASP A 38 13.13 -13.15 25.24
C ASP A 38 13.88 -12.98 26.57
N GLU A 39 14.08 -11.75 27.00
CA GLU A 39 14.75 -11.40 28.26
C GLU A 39 13.75 -10.74 29.21
N ASP A 40 13.84 -11.01 30.50
CA ASP A 40 12.96 -10.45 31.51
C ASP A 40 13.06 -8.91 31.60
N ARG A 41 14.25 -8.38 31.37
CA ARG A 41 14.50 -6.92 31.47
C ARG A 41 15.11 -6.41 30.17
N VAL A 42 14.47 -5.40 29.61
CA VAL A 42 14.96 -4.66 28.45
C VAL A 42 15.04 -3.19 28.84
N SER A 43 16.22 -2.58 28.70
CA SER A 43 16.47 -1.16 29.00
C SER A 43 16.54 -0.31 27.73
N ASP A 44 16.32 0.99 27.88
CA ASP A 44 16.55 2.04 26.87
C ASP A 44 15.73 1.92 25.57
N CYS A 45 14.55 1.28 25.65
CA CYS A 45 13.64 1.16 24.51
C CYS A 45 12.18 1.04 24.96
N GLU A 46 11.26 1.35 24.07
CA GLU A 46 9.83 1.12 24.27
C GLU A 46 9.51 -0.37 24.06
N VAL A 47 8.85 -0.98 25.04
CA VAL A 47 8.43 -2.39 24.98
C VAL A 47 6.98 -2.48 24.52
N ILE A 48 6.74 -3.22 23.45
CA ILE A 48 5.41 -3.51 22.92
C ILE A 48 5.10 -4.99 23.19
N ASP A 49 4.15 -5.24 24.08
CA ASP A 49 3.66 -6.59 24.37
C ASP A 49 2.64 -7.02 23.32
N LEU A 50 2.96 -8.04 22.55
CA LEU A 50 2.12 -8.57 21.48
C LEU A 50 1.03 -9.53 21.97
N LYS A 51 1.07 -9.95 23.23
CA LYS A 51 0.03 -10.77 23.87
C LYS A 51 -0.31 -12.05 23.09
N GLY A 52 0.68 -12.71 22.52
CA GLY A 52 0.51 -13.92 21.72
C GLY A 52 0.08 -13.67 20.26
N ALA A 53 0.05 -12.43 19.80
CA ALA A 53 -0.25 -12.14 18.39
C ALA A 53 0.86 -12.67 17.46
N TYR A 54 0.48 -13.02 16.24
CA TYR A 54 1.40 -13.42 15.20
C TYR A 54 2.13 -12.22 14.60
N VAL A 55 3.43 -12.37 14.38
CA VAL A 55 4.29 -11.41 13.68
C VAL A 55 4.81 -12.07 12.42
N LEU A 56 4.57 -11.45 11.28
CA LEU A 56 5.02 -11.95 9.98
C LEU A 56 5.55 -10.79 9.13
N PRO A 57 6.38 -11.08 8.12
CA PRO A 57 6.77 -10.07 7.13
C PRO A 57 5.53 -9.44 6.49
N GLY A 58 5.59 -8.13 6.26
CA GLY A 58 4.50 -7.43 5.60
C GLY A 58 4.19 -8.02 4.24
N LEU A 59 2.89 -8.17 3.93
CA LEU A 59 2.43 -8.72 2.66
C LEU A 59 2.76 -7.77 1.50
N ILE A 60 2.99 -8.35 0.32
CA ILE A 60 3.29 -7.62 -0.91
C ILE A 60 2.18 -7.90 -1.92
N ASN A 61 1.51 -6.83 -2.40
CA ASN A 61 0.53 -6.92 -3.47
C ASN A 61 1.07 -6.28 -4.75
N LEU A 62 1.38 -7.09 -5.76
CA LEU A 62 2.02 -6.63 -6.99
C LEU A 62 1.04 -6.19 -8.08
N HIS A 63 -0.28 -6.22 -7.83
CA HIS A 63 -1.30 -5.79 -8.79
C HIS A 63 -2.43 -5.03 -8.09
N VAL A 64 -2.29 -3.71 -8.01
CA VAL A 64 -3.25 -2.84 -7.32
C VAL A 64 -3.72 -1.71 -8.24
N HIS A 65 -5.02 -1.43 -8.21
CA HIS A 65 -5.61 -0.23 -8.78
C HIS A 65 -6.15 0.64 -7.64
N MET A 66 -5.36 1.59 -7.15
CA MET A 66 -5.74 2.45 -6.02
C MET A 66 -6.99 3.31 -6.28
N ALA A 67 -7.43 3.42 -7.54
CA ALA A 67 -8.63 4.15 -7.91
C ALA A 67 -9.95 3.41 -7.61
N THR A 68 -9.89 2.18 -7.10
CA THR A 68 -11.06 1.36 -6.81
C THR A 68 -11.16 1.01 -5.33
N SER A 69 -12.38 0.84 -4.84
CA SER A 69 -12.63 0.47 -3.45
C SER A 69 -12.49 -1.03 -3.16
N GLY A 70 -12.18 -1.85 -4.17
CA GLY A 70 -12.21 -3.31 -4.05
C GLY A 70 -13.60 -3.92 -3.85
N LYS A 71 -14.65 -3.09 -3.71
CA LYS A 71 -16.03 -3.59 -3.56
C LYS A 71 -16.59 -4.03 -4.90
N PRO A 72 -17.33 -5.14 -4.97
CA PRO A 72 -17.96 -5.58 -6.20
C PRO A 72 -18.89 -4.50 -6.75
N PRO A 73 -18.97 -4.33 -8.08
CA PRO A 73 -19.89 -3.36 -8.69
C PRO A 73 -21.34 -3.72 -8.36
N LYS A 74 -22.16 -2.70 -8.09
CA LYS A 74 -23.61 -2.91 -7.91
C LYS A 74 -24.22 -3.36 -9.24
N ALA A 75 -25.05 -4.40 -9.23
CA ALA A 75 -25.61 -5.08 -10.40
C ALA A 75 -26.33 -4.18 -11.43
N ASN A 76 -26.75 -2.97 -11.06
CA ASN A 76 -27.54 -2.06 -11.91
C ASN A 76 -26.87 -0.71 -12.17
N LYS A 77 -25.52 -0.64 -12.21
CA LYS A 77 -24.83 0.60 -12.57
C LYS A 77 -24.89 0.83 -14.08
N LYS A 78 -25.37 2.01 -14.47
CA LYS A 78 -25.22 2.48 -15.87
C LYS A 78 -23.74 2.51 -16.27
N PRO A 79 -23.42 2.19 -17.52
CA PRO A 79 -22.03 2.23 -17.98
C PRO A 79 -21.44 3.64 -17.77
N THR A 80 -20.27 3.69 -17.13
CA THR A 80 -19.58 4.96 -16.87
C THR A 80 -18.85 5.42 -18.13
N ASN A 81 -19.08 6.65 -18.57
CA ASN A 81 -18.28 7.24 -19.64
C ASN A 81 -16.93 7.69 -19.07
N TYR A 82 -15.95 6.78 -19.10
CA TYR A 82 -14.62 7.01 -18.56
C TYR A 82 -13.89 8.18 -19.22
N LYS A 83 -14.08 8.41 -20.53
CA LYS A 83 -13.48 9.53 -21.26
C LYS A 83 -13.94 10.88 -20.70
N ARG A 84 -15.25 11.06 -20.51
CA ARG A 84 -15.81 12.27 -19.91
C ARG A 84 -15.35 12.45 -18.45
N LEU A 85 -15.36 11.37 -17.68
CA LEU A 85 -14.89 11.38 -16.30
C LEU A 85 -13.43 11.83 -16.22
N PHE A 86 -12.56 11.28 -17.06
CA PHE A 86 -11.15 11.65 -17.11
C PHE A 86 -10.94 13.13 -17.49
N GLN A 87 -11.71 13.68 -18.44
CA GLN A 87 -11.65 15.09 -18.79
C GLN A 87 -11.99 16.00 -17.60
N ILE A 88 -12.99 15.63 -16.80
CA ILE A 88 -13.37 16.35 -15.58
C ILE A 88 -12.25 16.25 -14.53
N LEU A 89 -11.74 15.04 -14.31
CA LEU A 89 -10.66 14.77 -13.35
C LEU A 89 -9.38 15.55 -13.71
N SER A 90 -9.02 15.63 -14.99
CA SER A 90 -7.81 16.30 -15.45
C SER A 90 -7.85 17.82 -15.33
N ARG A 91 -9.04 18.45 -15.36
CA ARG A 91 -9.23 19.91 -15.40
C ARG A 91 -9.54 20.54 -14.03
N SER A 92 -10.30 19.86 -13.18
CA SER A 92 -10.77 20.44 -11.91
C SER A 92 -9.80 20.21 -10.75
N ARG A 93 -9.29 21.32 -10.18
CA ARG A 93 -8.46 21.27 -8.96
C ARG A 93 -9.20 20.67 -7.77
N LEU A 94 -10.48 20.97 -7.61
CA LEU A 94 -11.32 20.44 -6.53
C LEU A 94 -11.50 18.92 -6.67
N VAL A 95 -11.77 18.44 -7.86
CA VAL A 95 -11.93 17.00 -8.13
C VAL A 95 -10.62 16.26 -7.88
N LYS A 96 -9.48 16.82 -8.30
CA LYS A 96 -8.15 16.25 -7.99
C LYS A 96 -7.90 16.17 -6.48
N PHE A 97 -8.29 17.19 -5.72
CA PHE A 97 -8.16 17.20 -4.26
C PHE A 97 -8.99 16.08 -3.60
N VAL A 98 -10.28 15.97 -4.00
CA VAL A 98 -11.18 14.92 -3.49
C VAL A 98 -10.66 13.53 -3.85
N LEU A 99 -10.24 13.33 -5.10
CA LEU A 99 -9.64 12.08 -5.56
C LEU A 99 -8.42 11.72 -4.73
N LYS A 100 -7.49 12.66 -4.55
CA LYS A 100 -6.28 12.44 -3.74
C LYS A 100 -6.62 12.03 -2.31
N ARG A 101 -7.61 12.68 -1.67
CA ARG A 101 -8.08 12.31 -0.34
C ARG A 101 -8.62 10.88 -0.30
N MET A 102 -9.37 10.48 -1.32
CA MET A 102 -9.91 9.13 -1.44
C MET A 102 -8.79 8.09 -1.59
N LEU A 103 -7.82 8.36 -2.48
CA LEU A 103 -6.68 7.46 -2.71
C LEU A 103 -5.80 7.29 -1.47
N LYS A 104 -5.60 8.35 -0.67
CA LYS A 104 -4.95 8.27 0.64
C LYS A 104 -5.67 7.29 1.59
N GLY A 105 -7.01 7.32 1.58
CA GLY A 105 -7.82 6.37 2.35
C GLY A 105 -7.59 4.94 1.89
N TYR A 106 -7.53 4.69 0.59
CA TYR A 106 -7.28 3.34 0.05
C TYR A 106 -5.87 2.85 0.37
N ALA A 107 -4.83 3.69 0.22
CA ALA A 107 -3.47 3.35 0.61
C ALA A 107 -3.38 2.95 2.09
N ARG A 108 -4.10 3.68 2.97
CA ARG A 108 -4.19 3.31 4.38
C ARG A 108 -4.92 1.98 4.59
N THR A 109 -5.99 1.71 3.85
CA THR A 109 -6.73 0.44 3.94
C THR A 109 -5.83 -0.73 3.56
N GLU A 110 -5.04 -0.62 2.50
CA GLU A 110 -4.04 -1.64 2.12
C GLU A 110 -3.06 -1.90 3.27
N LEU A 111 -2.46 -0.85 3.84
CA LEU A 111 -1.55 -1.00 4.97
C LEU A 111 -2.21 -1.68 6.18
N MET A 112 -3.42 -1.27 6.53
CA MET A 112 -4.17 -1.83 7.68
C MET A 112 -4.62 -3.27 7.45
N SER A 113 -4.65 -3.76 6.21
CA SER A 113 -4.86 -5.17 5.88
C SER A 113 -3.59 -6.04 5.98
N GLY A 114 -2.45 -5.45 6.37
CA GLY A 114 -1.16 -6.12 6.46
C GLY A 114 -0.33 -6.04 5.16
N VAL A 115 -0.84 -5.37 4.11
CA VAL A 115 -0.11 -5.16 2.87
C VAL A 115 0.81 -3.95 3.00
N THR A 116 2.11 -4.18 3.20
CA THR A 116 3.11 -3.13 3.45
C THR A 116 3.80 -2.63 2.19
N THR A 117 3.67 -3.35 1.07
CA THR A 117 4.20 -2.95 -0.24
C THR A 117 3.18 -3.24 -1.33
N ILE A 118 2.93 -2.26 -2.20
CA ILE A 118 2.05 -2.40 -3.35
C ILE A 118 2.75 -1.98 -4.64
N ARG A 119 2.39 -2.63 -5.76
CA ARG A 119 2.70 -2.14 -7.10
C ARG A 119 1.39 -1.76 -7.79
N THR A 120 1.25 -0.50 -8.17
CA THR A 120 0.09 -0.05 -8.94
C THR A 120 0.31 -0.31 -10.44
N VAL A 121 -0.72 -0.80 -11.10
CA VAL A 121 -0.67 -1.21 -12.52
C VAL A 121 -1.75 -0.49 -13.33
N GLY A 122 -1.69 0.81 -13.34
CA GLY A 122 -2.67 1.70 -13.95
C GLY A 122 -3.43 2.48 -12.88
N GLY A 123 -3.18 3.76 -12.86
CA GLY A 123 -3.75 4.72 -11.94
C GLY A 123 -4.40 5.90 -12.67
N ILE A 124 -4.82 6.89 -11.91
CA ILE A 124 -5.40 8.12 -12.44
C ILE A 124 -4.35 9.22 -12.43
N LEU A 125 -3.93 9.67 -13.61
CA LEU A 125 -2.90 10.67 -13.78
C LEU A 125 -1.59 10.23 -13.07
N ASP A 126 -0.96 11.16 -12.37
CA ASP A 126 0.25 10.97 -11.56
C ASP A 126 -0.05 10.78 -10.05
N MET A 127 -1.29 10.43 -9.71
CA MET A 127 -1.73 10.40 -8.31
C MET A 127 -1.03 9.34 -7.48
N ASP A 128 -0.72 8.19 -8.06
CA ASP A 128 -0.02 7.11 -7.37
C ASP A 128 1.39 7.57 -6.94
N ALA A 129 2.11 8.24 -7.85
CA ALA A 129 3.42 8.81 -7.56
C ALA A 129 3.35 9.91 -6.49
N ARG A 130 2.36 10.79 -6.56
CA ARG A 130 2.16 11.84 -5.54
C ARG A 130 1.89 11.28 -4.15
N ILE A 131 1.12 10.20 -4.04
CA ILE A 131 0.85 9.55 -2.77
C ILE A 131 2.10 8.82 -2.27
N ARG A 132 2.82 8.12 -3.14
CA ARG A 132 4.13 7.53 -2.83
C ARG A 132 5.09 8.57 -2.23
N ASP A 133 5.20 9.73 -2.88
CA ASP A 133 6.12 10.78 -2.45
C ASP A 133 5.72 11.34 -1.08
N GLU A 134 4.44 11.55 -0.82
CA GLU A 134 3.97 11.96 0.51
C GLU A 134 4.24 10.90 1.60
N ILE A 135 4.17 9.61 1.26
CA ILE A 135 4.53 8.53 2.19
C ILE A 135 6.04 8.53 2.44
N ASN A 136 6.85 8.64 1.40
CA ASN A 136 8.31 8.69 1.51
C ASN A 136 8.79 9.90 2.30
N ASP A 137 8.11 11.04 2.18
CA ASP A 137 8.38 12.26 2.94
C ASP A 137 7.85 12.20 4.40
N GLY A 138 7.22 11.10 4.82
CA GLY A 138 6.64 10.96 6.16
C GLY A 138 5.38 11.82 6.40
N LYS A 139 4.81 12.42 5.35
CA LYS A 139 3.59 13.24 5.41
C LYS A 139 2.30 12.42 5.45
N LEU A 140 2.40 11.15 5.10
CA LEU A 140 1.29 10.20 5.04
C LEU A 140 1.75 8.82 5.51
N ILE A 141 0.94 8.16 6.33
CA ILE A 141 1.15 6.75 6.68
C ILE A 141 0.48 5.87 5.63
N GLY A 142 1.26 5.00 4.99
CA GLY A 142 0.80 4.10 3.95
C GLY A 142 1.84 3.03 3.60
N PRO A 143 1.52 2.10 2.69
CA PRO A 143 2.45 1.09 2.22
C PRO A 143 3.55 1.71 1.34
N ARG A 144 4.64 1.00 1.15
CA ARG A 144 5.60 1.31 0.10
C ARG A 144 4.91 1.16 -1.26
N ILE A 145 4.99 2.17 -2.13
CA ILE A 145 4.30 2.17 -3.43
C ILE A 145 5.32 2.13 -4.57
N LEU A 146 5.19 1.13 -5.44
CA LEU A 146 5.81 1.10 -6.76
C LEU A 146 4.75 1.64 -7.74
N ALA A 147 4.88 2.92 -8.10
CA ALA A 147 3.84 3.64 -8.81
C ALA A 147 3.89 3.39 -10.32
N GLY A 148 2.81 2.87 -10.91
CA GLY A 148 2.63 2.71 -12.35
C GLY A 148 1.97 3.89 -13.03
N ASN A 149 1.24 4.74 -12.27
CA ASN A 149 0.48 5.88 -12.79
C ASN A 149 -0.48 5.52 -13.95
N THR A 150 -0.62 6.41 -14.95
CA THR A 150 -1.46 6.20 -16.13
C THR A 150 -0.97 5.00 -16.94
N GLY A 151 -1.87 4.11 -17.33
CA GLY A 151 -1.56 2.99 -18.21
C GLY A 151 -1.22 3.43 -19.63
N VAL A 152 -0.68 2.51 -20.43
CA VAL A 152 -0.46 2.69 -21.87
C VAL A 152 -1.32 1.67 -22.60
N SER A 153 -1.96 2.09 -23.69
CA SER A 153 -2.82 1.24 -24.52
C SER A 153 -2.62 1.57 -26.00
N VAL A 154 -2.84 0.60 -26.86
CA VAL A 154 -2.93 0.87 -28.30
C VAL A 154 -4.18 1.72 -28.59
N PRO A 155 -4.22 2.46 -29.72
CA PRO A 155 -5.41 3.19 -30.14
C PRO A 155 -6.66 2.30 -30.15
N GLY A 156 -7.74 2.76 -29.53
CA GLY A 156 -8.99 1.99 -29.38
C GLY A 156 -8.93 0.80 -28.44
N GLY A 157 -7.81 0.58 -27.74
CA GLY A 157 -7.64 -0.50 -26.76
C GLY A 157 -8.28 -0.19 -25.41
N HIS A 158 -7.99 -1.02 -24.40
CA HIS A 158 -8.61 -0.94 -23.09
C HIS A 158 -8.29 0.41 -22.40
N PHE A 159 -9.32 1.17 -22.07
CA PHE A 159 -9.23 2.54 -21.49
C PHE A 159 -8.48 3.57 -22.34
N ALA A 160 -8.21 3.30 -23.62
CA ALA A 160 -7.55 4.21 -24.54
C ALA A 160 -8.22 5.60 -24.57
N GLY A 161 -7.41 6.65 -24.55
CA GLY A 161 -7.89 8.05 -24.54
C GLY A 161 -8.67 8.45 -23.26
N SER A 162 -8.60 7.66 -22.18
CA SER A 162 -9.21 7.97 -20.89
C SER A 162 -8.18 7.85 -19.74
N ILE A 163 -8.15 6.75 -19.02
CA ILE A 163 -7.16 6.49 -17.95
C ILE A 163 -5.90 5.75 -18.46
N ALA A 164 -5.84 5.46 -19.77
CA ALA A 164 -4.64 5.01 -20.45
C ALA A 164 -4.27 5.98 -21.58
N THR A 165 -2.98 6.25 -21.70
CA THR A 165 -2.42 7.03 -22.82
C THR A 165 -2.36 6.14 -24.06
N GLU A 166 -2.81 6.63 -25.20
CA GLU A 166 -2.67 5.93 -26.45
C GLU A 166 -1.23 6.05 -26.98
N ALA A 167 -0.66 4.93 -27.40
CA ALA A 167 0.62 4.86 -28.07
C ALA A 167 0.52 3.94 -29.29
N GLU A 168 1.03 4.40 -30.43
CA GLU A 168 1.02 3.66 -31.71
C GLU A 168 2.28 2.80 -31.87
N SER A 169 3.34 3.13 -31.14
CA SER A 169 4.62 2.42 -31.14
C SER A 169 5.25 2.41 -29.74
N PRO A 170 6.20 1.51 -29.46
CA PRO A 170 6.96 1.47 -28.22
C PRO A 170 7.74 2.75 -27.94
#